data_c2d401967f4473107db736f2b1f1f172
#
_entry.id   c2d401967f4473107db736f2b1f1f172
#
_cell.length_a   1.000
_cell.length_b   1.000
_cell.length_c   1.000
_cell.angle_alpha   90.00
_cell.angle_beta   90.00
_cell.angle_gamma   90.00
#
_symmetry.space_group_name_H-M   'P 1'
#
loop_
_entity.id
_entity.type
_entity.pdbx_description
1 polymer ?
#
loop_
_entity_poly.entity_id
_entity_poly.type
_entity_poly.pdbx_seq_one_letter_code
_entity_poly.pdbx_strand_id
1 'polypeptide(L)'
;MTQQIEAVQRMQDYIERHLAEEITSADLARTALFSPWYAYRLFRRHTGLTPSDYIRRLRLSRSALRLRNEDCRITDVAFELGFGSVDGYQRAFFRAFGCNPGEYAARPVPLCLFVPYGVKYRELRKEPKMMETVKTVFVQRVEKPARKVILKRGVKAQDYFAYCEEVGCDVWGTLTSMQSLCGEPVCLWLPPEHRAPGTSEYVQGVEAAPDYEGPVPEGFDVICLPAAEYLMFQGERFDEEDYCEAIEQVRDAIEKYNPACLGYAWDDANPRIQLEPVGARGYIELLPVRPAGR
;
A
#
# COMPACT_ATOMS: atom_id res chain seq x y z
N MET A 1 9.57 21.11 -4.06
CA MET A 1 8.52 20.58 -4.98
C MET A 1 8.21 21.62 -6.03
N THR A 2 7.99 21.27 -7.29
CA THR A 2 7.60 22.28 -8.30
C THR A 2 6.14 22.66 -8.07
N GLN A 3 5.79 23.92 -8.30
CA GLN A 3 4.40 24.44 -8.18
C GLN A 3 3.39 23.59 -8.96
N GLN A 4 3.83 22.96 -10.06
CA GLN A 4 2.99 22.08 -10.87
C GLN A 4 2.65 20.76 -10.17
N ILE A 5 3.60 20.15 -9.48
CA ILE A 5 3.39 18.91 -8.72
C ILE A 5 2.51 19.17 -7.51
N GLU A 6 2.74 20.26 -6.79
CA GLU A 6 1.86 20.68 -5.69
C GLU A 6 0.41 20.87 -6.15
N ALA A 7 0.21 21.47 -7.32
CA ALA A 7 -1.12 21.63 -7.87
C ALA A 7 -1.79 20.29 -8.20
N VAL A 8 -1.05 19.34 -8.76
CA VAL A 8 -1.59 18.00 -9.05
C VAL A 8 -1.85 17.23 -7.76
N GLN A 9 -0.98 17.33 -6.78
CA GLN A 9 -1.20 16.72 -5.46
C GLN A 9 -2.47 17.25 -4.80
N ARG A 10 -2.67 18.58 -4.78
CA ARG A 10 -3.91 19.17 -4.26
C ARG A 10 -5.16 18.65 -4.98
N MET A 11 -5.09 18.43 -6.31
CA MET A 11 -6.19 17.82 -7.05
C MET A 11 -6.42 16.35 -6.63
N GLN A 12 -5.39 15.56 -6.43
CA GLN A 12 -5.51 14.18 -5.94
C GLN A 12 -6.15 14.16 -4.55
N ASP A 13 -5.67 14.99 -3.62
CA ASP A 13 -6.21 15.10 -2.26
C ASP A 13 -7.67 15.57 -2.24
N TYR A 14 -8.03 16.48 -3.15
CA TYR A 14 -9.42 16.90 -3.32
C TYR A 14 -10.30 15.76 -3.81
N ILE A 15 -9.85 15.02 -4.82
CA ILE A 15 -10.59 13.85 -5.35
C ILE A 15 -10.82 12.83 -4.24
N GLU A 16 -9.82 12.51 -3.44
CA GLU A 16 -9.96 11.54 -2.35
C GLU A 16 -10.99 11.97 -1.30
N ARG A 17 -10.94 13.22 -0.90
CA ARG A 17 -11.87 13.78 0.13
C ARG A 17 -13.31 13.88 -0.35
N HIS A 18 -13.53 14.11 -1.66
CA HIS A 18 -14.84 14.33 -2.26
C HIS A 18 -15.30 13.20 -3.18
N LEU A 19 -14.73 11.99 -3.01
CA LEU A 19 -14.92 10.87 -3.94
C LEU A 19 -16.40 10.46 -4.12
N ALA A 20 -17.21 10.63 -3.08
CA ALA A 20 -18.64 10.34 -3.09
C ALA A 20 -19.49 11.43 -3.76
N GLU A 21 -18.93 12.61 -3.98
CA GLU A 21 -19.62 13.79 -4.50
C GLU A 21 -19.42 13.95 -6.02
N GLU A 22 -20.18 14.85 -6.62
CA GLU A 22 -19.91 15.24 -8.00
C GLU A 22 -18.67 16.16 -8.04
N ILE A 23 -17.63 15.71 -8.74
CA ILE A 23 -16.37 16.44 -8.89
C ILE A 23 -16.31 16.99 -10.31
N THR A 24 -16.33 18.34 -10.42
CA THR A 24 -16.28 19.02 -11.71
C THR A 24 -14.86 19.46 -12.08
N SER A 25 -14.64 19.73 -13.38
CA SER A 25 -13.38 20.31 -13.84
C SER A 25 -13.11 21.72 -13.25
N ALA A 26 -14.16 22.44 -12.89
CA ALA A 26 -14.05 23.75 -12.22
C ALA A 26 -13.55 23.61 -10.78
N ASP A 27 -13.96 22.58 -10.06
CA ASP A 27 -13.50 22.30 -8.70
C ASP A 27 -12.01 21.96 -8.69
N LEU A 28 -11.58 21.09 -9.60
CA LEU A 28 -10.18 20.72 -9.75
C LEU A 28 -9.31 21.92 -10.16
N ALA A 29 -9.80 22.75 -11.06
CA ALA A 29 -9.10 23.97 -11.47
C ALA A 29 -8.92 24.97 -10.33
N ARG A 30 -9.96 25.16 -9.52
CA ARG A 30 -9.93 26.01 -8.33
C ARG A 30 -8.93 25.49 -7.31
N THR A 31 -8.95 24.18 -7.07
CA THR A 31 -8.03 23.50 -6.14
C THR A 31 -6.57 23.59 -6.64
N ALA A 32 -6.36 23.46 -7.94
CA ALA A 32 -5.05 23.57 -8.56
C ALA A 32 -4.53 25.01 -8.60
N LEU A 33 -5.39 26.02 -8.46
CA LEU A 33 -5.11 27.44 -8.68
C LEU A 33 -4.66 27.75 -10.13
N PHE A 34 -5.25 27.03 -11.10
CA PHE A 34 -4.98 27.18 -12.52
C PHE A 34 -6.28 27.20 -13.33
N SER A 35 -6.18 27.53 -14.62
CA SER A 35 -7.33 27.39 -15.52
C SER A 35 -7.74 25.93 -15.70
N PRO A 36 -9.04 25.63 -15.99
CA PRO A 36 -9.52 24.26 -16.16
C PRO A 36 -8.72 23.44 -17.19
N TRP A 37 -8.40 24.07 -18.30
CA TRP A 37 -7.62 23.43 -19.36
C TRP A 37 -6.18 23.09 -18.93
N TYR A 38 -5.53 24.00 -18.21
CA TYR A 38 -4.17 23.79 -17.74
C TYR A 38 -4.12 22.77 -16.60
N ALA A 39 -5.05 22.82 -15.66
CA ALA A 39 -5.21 21.82 -14.60
C ALA A 39 -5.40 20.41 -15.18
N TYR A 40 -6.29 20.26 -16.19
CA TYR A 40 -6.49 18.99 -16.89
C TYR A 40 -5.20 18.45 -17.52
N ARG A 41 -4.44 19.31 -18.21
CA ARG A 41 -3.16 18.92 -18.84
C ARG A 41 -2.10 18.51 -17.83
N LEU A 42 -1.97 19.27 -16.74
CA LEU A 42 -1.04 18.95 -15.65
C LEU A 42 -1.39 17.62 -15.02
N PHE A 43 -2.65 17.43 -14.66
CA PHE A 43 -3.11 16.17 -14.06
C PHE A 43 -2.77 14.97 -14.94
N ARG A 44 -3.15 15.04 -16.23
CA ARG A 44 -2.85 13.96 -17.18
C ARG A 44 -1.35 13.74 -17.38
N ARG A 45 -0.55 14.80 -17.40
CA ARG A 45 0.91 14.71 -17.56
C ARG A 45 1.58 13.97 -16.41
N HIS A 46 1.14 14.25 -15.18
CA HIS A 46 1.77 13.72 -13.97
C HIS A 46 1.19 12.38 -13.51
N THR A 47 -0.10 12.12 -13.75
CA THR A 47 -0.75 10.87 -13.34
C THR A 47 -0.86 9.84 -14.48
N GLY A 48 -0.70 10.24 -15.72
CA GLY A 48 -0.94 9.42 -16.91
C GLY A 48 -2.43 9.24 -17.25
N LEU A 49 -3.35 9.71 -16.41
CA LEU A 49 -4.80 9.53 -16.53
C LEU A 49 -5.52 10.87 -16.68
N THR A 50 -6.68 10.85 -17.34
CA THR A 50 -7.60 12.00 -17.24
C THR A 50 -8.20 12.06 -15.82
N PRO A 51 -8.57 13.25 -15.30
CA PRO A 51 -9.24 13.32 -14.01
C PRO A 51 -10.48 12.43 -13.90
N SER A 52 -11.31 12.37 -14.94
CA SER A 52 -12.50 11.51 -14.95
C SER A 52 -12.18 10.03 -14.90
N ASP A 53 -11.12 9.57 -15.59
CA ASP A 53 -10.68 8.17 -15.54
C ASP A 53 -10.09 7.83 -14.17
N TYR A 54 -9.33 8.75 -13.59
CA TYR A 54 -8.76 8.60 -12.26
C TYR A 54 -9.87 8.46 -11.20
N ILE A 55 -10.84 9.38 -11.19
CA ILE A 55 -12.00 9.35 -10.27
C ILE A 55 -12.77 8.03 -10.45
N ARG A 56 -13.07 7.65 -11.70
CA ARG A 56 -13.81 6.41 -11.99
C ARG A 56 -13.07 5.17 -11.48
N ARG A 57 -11.77 5.05 -11.74
CA ARG A 57 -10.94 3.91 -11.28
C ARG A 57 -10.89 3.86 -9.76
N LEU A 58 -10.73 5.00 -9.10
CA LEU A 58 -10.69 5.09 -7.66
C LEU A 58 -12.04 4.68 -7.03
N ARG A 59 -13.16 5.18 -7.57
CA ARG A 59 -14.51 4.78 -7.15
C ARG A 59 -14.75 3.29 -7.28
N LEU A 60 -14.35 2.68 -8.40
CA LEU A 60 -14.50 1.24 -8.62
C LEU A 60 -13.63 0.45 -7.64
N SER A 61 -12.41 0.87 -7.37
CA SER A 61 -11.54 0.21 -6.40
C SER A 61 -12.09 0.31 -4.96
N ARG A 62 -12.59 1.48 -4.57
CA ARG A 62 -13.26 1.65 -3.26
C ARG A 62 -14.54 0.82 -3.16
N SER A 63 -15.32 0.72 -4.26
CA SER A 63 -16.51 -0.14 -4.28
C SER A 63 -16.18 -1.61 -4.10
N ALA A 64 -15.12 -2.11 -4.73
CA ALA A 64 -14.67 -3.48 -4.57
C ALA A 64 -14.26 -3.78 -3.12
N LEU A 65 -13.53 -2.88 -2.47
CA LEU A 65 -13.15 -3.03 -1.06
C LEU A 65 -14.37 -3.07 -0.12
N ARG A 66 -15.36 -2.22 -0.37
CA ARG A 66 -16.61 -2.24 0.41
C ARG A 66 -17.38 -3.54 0.23
N LEU A 67 -17.57 -3.99 -1.02
CA LEU A 67 -18.26 -5.24 -1.33
C LEU A 67 -17.57 -6.47 -0.73
N ARG A 68 -16.25 -6.43 -0.58
CA ARG A 68 -15.48 -7.49 0.07
C ARG A 68 -15.64 -7.50 1.59
N ASN A 69 -15.68 -6.32 2.20
CA ASN A 69 -15.54 -6.17 3.64
C ASN A 69 -16.87 -6.01 4.38
N GLU A 70 -17.91 -5.59 3.67
CA GLU A 70 -19.18 -5.19 4.27
C GLU A 70 -20.34 -5.98 3.64
N ASP A 71 -21.32 -6.37 4.44
CA ASP A 71 -22.60 -6.86 3.93
C ASP A 71 -23.48 -5.67 3.53
N CYS A 72 -23.36 -5.26 2.27
CA CYS A 72 -24.02 -4.07 1.74
C CYS A 72 -24.70 -4.36 0.40
N ARG A 73 -25.74 -3.56 0.08
CA ARG A 73 -26.44 -3.69 -1.18
C ARG A 73 -25.64 -3.06 -2.34
N ILE A 74 -25.61 -3.72 -3.47
CA ILE A 74 -24.97 -3.21 -4.68
C ILE A 74 -25.49 -1.81 -5.06
N THR A 75 -26.81 -1.57 -4.88
CA THR A 75 -27.45 -0.29 -5.12
C THR A 75 -26.87 0.83 -4.26
N ASP A 76 -26.69 0.56 -2.99
CA ASP A 76 -26.20 1.55 -2.01
C ASP A 76 -24.76 1.91 -2.31
N VAL A 77 -23.92 0.92 -2.57
CA VAL A 77 -22.52 1.12 -2.99
C VAL A 77 -22.42 1.96 -4.26
N ALA A 78 -23.28 1.69 -5.26
CA ALA A 78 -23.28 2.44 -6.51
C ALA A 78 -23.57 3.94 -6.29
N PHE A 79 -24.64 4.27 -5.56
CA PHE A 79 -25.04 5.66 -5.34
C PHE A 79 -24.12 6.40 -4.39
N GLU A 80 -23.71 5.79 -3.29
CA GLU A 80 -22.79 6.40 -2.32
C GLU A 80 -21.42 6.71 -2.92
N LEU A 81 -20.99 5.98 -3.94
CA LEU A 81 -19.75 6.27 -4.66
C LEU A 81 -19.96 7.13 -5.91
N GLY A 82 -21.12 7.81 -6.02
CA GLY A 82 -21.38 8.81 -7.04
C GLY A 82 -21.60 8.26 -8.45
N PHE A 83 -22.10 7.03 -8.59
CA PHE A 83 -22.56 6.52 -9.88
C PHE A 83 -24.02 6.93 -10.12
N GLY A 84 -24.32 7.46 -11.32
CA GLY A 84 -25.64 7.95 -11.66
C GLY A 84 -26.69 6.85 -11.84
N SER A 85 -26.31 5.58 -11.97
CA SER A 85 -27.21 4.43 -12.05
C SER A 85 -26.52 3.13 -11.69
N VAL A 86 -27.28 2.17 -11.19
CA VAL A 86 -26.79 0.81 -10.85
C VAL A 86 -26.28 0.09 -12.10
N ASP A 87 -27.00 0.18 -13.22
CA ASP A 87 -26.59 -0.45 -14.48
C ASP A 87 -25.27 0.14 -15.01
N GLY A 88 -25.10 1.45 -14.89
CA GLY A 88 -23.87 2.14 -15.25
C GLY A 88 -22.69 1.67 -14.40
N TYR A 89 -22.91 1.53 -13.10
CA TYR A 89 -21.94 1.00 -12.15
C TYR A 89 -21.58 -0.45 -12.47
N GLN A 90 -22.54 -1.35 -12.62
CA GLN A 90 -22.30 -2.77 -12.92
C GLN A 90 -21.48 -2.96 -14.21
N ARG A 91 -21.84 -2.23 -15.27
CA ARG A 91 -21.06 -2.25 -16.52
C ARG A 91 -19.64 -1.73 -16.36
N ALA A 92 -19.47 -0.67 -15.57
CA ALA A 92 -18.14 -0.10 -15.30
C ALA A 92 -17.28 -1.05 -14.46
N PHE A 93 -17.88 -1.70 -13.45
CA PHE A 93 -17.23 -2.70 -12.61
C PHE A 93 -16.80 -3.92 -13.42
N PHE A 94 -17.73 -4.49 -14.22
CA PHE A 94 -17.41 -5.62 -15.10
C PHE A 94 -16.28 -5.29 -16.09
N ARG A 95 -16.33 -4.10 -16.69
CA ARG A 95 -15.28 -3.66 -17.63
C ARG A 95 -13.92 -3.50 -16.95
N ALA A 96 -13.90 -3.09 -15.69
CA ALA A 96 -12.66 -2.88 -14.94
C ALA A 96 -12.08 -4.19 -14.40
N PHE A 97 -12.93 -5.11 -13.94
CA PHE A 97 -12.49 -6.26 -13.16
C PHE A 97 -12.86 -7.63 -13.77
N GLY A 98 -13.62 -7.67 -14.87
CA GLY A 98 -13.99 -8.91 -15.55
C GLY A 98 -15.06 -9.75 -14.84
N CYS A 99 -15.63 -9.29 -13.73
CA CYS A 99 -16.71 -9.96 -12.99
C CYS A 99 -17.80 -8.98 -12.60
N ASN A 100 -19.01 -9.49 -12.29
CA ASN A 100 -20.10 -8.66 -11.80
C ASN A 100 -19.93 -8.33 -10.31
N PRO A 101 -20.34 -7.13 -9.84
CA PRO A 101 -20.19 -6.77 -8.44
C PRO A 101 -20.94 -7.70 -7.47
N GLY A 102 -22.08 -8.28 -7.89
CA GLY A 102 -22.81 -9.28 -7.08
C GLY A 102 -22.08 -10.61 -6.96
N GLU A 103 -21.48 -11.09 -8.03
CA GLU A 103 -20.66 -12.31 -8.02
C GLU A 103 -19.41 -12.09 -7.15
N TYR A 104 -18.79 -10.92 -7.28
CA TYR A 104 -17.65 -10.54 -6.47
C TYR A 104 -17.98 -10.44 -4.98
N ALA A 105 -19.11 -9.81 -4.62
CA ALA A 105 -19.54 -9.72 -3.22
C ALA A 105 -19.79 -11.10 -2.60
N ALA A 106 -20.40 -12.02 -3.36
CA ALA A 106 -20.68 -13.39 -2.90
C ALA A 106 -19.40 -14.23 -2.74
N ARG A 107 -18.41 -14.02 -3.61
CA ARG A 107 -17.14 -14.74 -3.64
C ARG A 107 -16.01 -13.83 -4.11
N PRO A 108 -15.40 -13.06 -3.20
CA PRO A 108 -14.30 -12.17 -3.55
C PRO A 108 -13.10 -12.94 -4.13
N VAL A 109 -12.57 -12.42 -5.23
CA VAL A 109 -11.36 -12.90 -5.90
C VAL A 109 -10.35 -11.75 -5.97
N PRO A 110 -9.04 -12.02 -6.10
CA PRO A 110 -8.05 -10.97 -6.30
C PRO A 110 -8.38 -10.12 -7.54
N LEU A 111 -8.40 -8.81 -7.37
CA LEU A 111 -8.64 -7.82 -8.42
C LEU A 111 -7.47 -6.84 -8.50
N CYS A 112 -7.13 -6.39 -9.70
CA CYS A 112 -6.18 -5.31 -9.88
C CYS A 112 -6.84 -3.97 -9.53
N LEU A 113 -6.79 -3.58 -8.26
CA LEU A 113 -7.34 -2.31 -7.79
C LEU A 113 -6.43 -1.14 -8.18
N PHE A 114 -7.05 -0.03 -8.50
CA PHE A 114 -6.34 1.22 -8.69
C PHE A 114 -6.06 1.83 -7.31
N VAL A 115 -4.80 1.74 -6.89
CA VAL A 115 -4.27 2.40 -5.69
C VAL A 115 -3.47 3.61 -6.16
N PRO A 116 -3.97 4.84 -5.95
CA PRO A 116 -3.30 6.03 -6.42
C PRO A 116 -2.04 6.29 -5.60
N TYR A 117 -0.96 6.59 -6.30
CA TYR A 117 0.26 7.06 -5.69
C TYR A 117 0.35 8.59 -5.82
N GLY A 118 0.54 9.30 -4.70
CA GLY A 118 0.67 10.75 -4.71
C GLY A 118 1.84 11.20 -5.60
N VAL A 119 1.58 12.12 -6.53
CA VAL A 119 2.63 12.61 -7.45
C VAL A 119 3.80 13.26 -6.73
N LYS A 120 3.57 13.77 -5.52
CA LYS A 120 4.63 14.31 -4.64
C LYS A 120 5.75 13.30 -4.37
N TYR A 121 5.44 12.03 -4.26
CA TYR A 121 6.43 10.98 -3.97
C TYR A 121 7.36 10.66 -5.13
N ARG A 122 7.06 11.09 -6.34
CA ARG A 122 7.92 10.88 -7.52
C ARG A 122 9.14 11.80 -7.57
N GLU A 123 9.13 12.92 -6.86
CA GLU A 123 10.23 13.90 -6.85
C GLU A 123 11.04 13.95 -5.53
N LEU A 124 10.62 13.23 -4.50
CA LEU A 124 11.21 13.35 -3.16
C LEU A 124 12.48 12.49 -2.98
N ARG A 125 13.48 12.67 -3.83
CA ARG A 125 14.88 12.54 -3.44
C ARG A 125 15.41 13.91 -3.00
N LYS A 126 14.89 14.46 -1.92
CA LYS A 126 15.50 15.62 -1.26
C LYS A 126 16.58 15.12 -0.33
N GLU A 127 17.72 15.82 -0.33
CA GLU A 127 18.71 15.67 0.73
C GLU A 127 18.03 15.83 2.08
N PRO A 128 18.34 14.96 3.07
CA PRO A 128 17.72 15.02 4.39
C PRO A 128 17.96 16.40 5.00
N LYS A 129 16.90 17.08 5.36
CA LYS A 129 17.00 18.25 6.24
C LYS A 129 17.50 17.74 7.58
N MET A 130 18.71 18.11 7.96
CA MET A 130 19.17 17.93 9.33
C MET A 130 18.24 18.71 10.28
N MET A 131 17.24 18.04 10.82
CA MET A 131 16.48 18.54 11.95
C MET A 131 17.00 17.90 13.24
N GLU A 132 17.52 18.72 14.15
CA GLU A 132 17.99 18.34 15.48
C GLU A 132 16.85 18.02 16.47
N THR A 133 15.73 17.51 16.02
CA THR A 133 14.66 17.04 16.92
C THR A 133 14.88 15.57 17.23
N VAL A 134 15.11 15.27 18.50
CA VAL A 134 15.10 13.89 19.00
C VAL A 134 13.69 13.33 18.79
N LYS A 135 13.51 12.51 17.76
CA LYS A 135 12.24 11.81 17.53
C LYS A 135 12.26 10.44 18.20
N THR A 136 11.14 10.06 18.77
CA THR A 136 10.99 8.83 19.53
C THR A 136 10.67 7.67 18.60
N VAL A 137 11.34 6.55 18.79
CA VAL A 137 10.97 5.27 18.15
C VAL A 137 10.51 4.31 19.25
N PHE A 138 9.27 3.86 19.14
CA PHE A 138 8.66 2.90 20.06
C PHE A 138 9.07 1.50 19.65
N VAL A 139 9.51 0.69 20.61
CA VAL A 139 9.86 -0.71 20.37
C VAL A 139 8.92 -1.61 21.16
N GLN A 140 8.23 -2.49 20.46
CA GLN A 140 7.25 -3.40 21.06
C GLN A 140 7.49 -4.84 20.57
N ARG A 141 7.39 -5.82 21.48
CA ARG A 141 7.37 -7.23 21.13
C ARG A 141 6.02 -7.59 20.52
N VAL A 142 6.04 -8.29 19.37
CA VAL A 142 4.86 -8.79 18.67
C VAL A 142 5.06 -10.26 18.33
N GLU A 143 4.05 -11.08 18.59
CA GLU A 143 4.01 -12.47 18.16
C GLU A 143 3.19 -12.58 16.88
N LYS A 144 3.75 -13.20 15.85
CA LYS A 144 3.03 -13.53 14.62
C LYS A 144 2.76 -15.03 14.58
N PRO A 145 1.52 -15.45 14.32
CA PRO A 145 1.21 -16.88 14.18
C PRO A 145 1.85 -17.47 12.93
N ALA A 146 1.83 -18.79 12.83
CA ALA A 146 2.09 -19.48 11.58
C ALA A 146 1.12 -18.97 10.51
N ARG A 147 1.62 -18.72 9.29
CA ARG A 147 0.85 -18.06 8.23
C ARG A 147 1.35 -18.41 6.85
N LYS A 148 0.48 -18.27 5.87
CA LYS A 148 0.86 -18.20 4.45
C LYS A 148 1.12 -16.76 4.05
N VAL A 149 2.03 -16.56 3.11
CA VAL A 149 2.21 -15.27 2.43
C VAL A 149 2.05 -15.50 0.94
N ILE A 150 1.06 -14.84 0.35
CA ILE A 150 0.88 -14.75 -1.09
C ILE A 150 1.70 -13.54 -1.54
N LEU A 151 2.70 -13.76 -2.40
CA LEU A 151 3.68 -12.73 -2.74
C LEU A 151 4.03 -12.73 -4.22
N LYS A 152 4.50 -11.58 -4.69
CA LYS A 152 5.09 -11.45 -6.03
C LYS A 152 6.58 -11.18 -5.89
N ARG A 153 7.40 -11.95 -6.62
CA ARG A 153 8.86 -11.83 -6.57
C ARG A 153 9.37 -10.80 -7.58
N GLY A 154 10.40 -10.09 -7.19
CA GLY A 154 11.27 -9.33 -8.07
C GLY A 154 12.51 -10.14 -8.46
N VAL A 155 13.35 -9.60 -9.34
CA VAL A 155 14.59 -10.23 -9.80
C VAL A 155 15.83 -9.57 -9.18
N LYS A 156 15.85 -8.23 -9.10
CA LYS A 156 16.97 -7.43 -8.59
C LYS A 156 16.58 -6.38 -7.56
N ALA A 157 15.29 -6.13 -7.41
CA ALA A 157 14.77 -5.10 -6.52
C ALA A 157 15.19 -5.36 -5.06
N GLN A 158 15.66 -4.31 -4.38
CA GLN A 158 16.05 -4.35 -2.96
C GLN A 158 15.18 -3.44 -2.08
N ASP A 159 14.36 -2.61 -2.71
CA ASP A 159 13.46 -1.67 -2.07
C ASP A 159 12.17 -1.48 -2.87
N TYR A 160 11.25 -0.71 -2.30
CA TYR A 160 9.93 -0.44 -2.89
C TYR A 160 10.01 0.20 -4.28
N PHE A 161 10.88 1.20 -4.46
CA PHE A 161 10.93 1.95 -5.72
C PHE A 161 11.53 1.10 -6.84
N ALA A 162 12.66 0.44 -6.57
CA ALA A 162 13.28 -0.49 -7.51
C ALA A 162 12.33 -1.63 -7.89
N TYR A 163 11.53 -2.10 -6.93
CA TYR A 163 10.52 -3.13 -7.18
C TYR A 163 9.38 -2.63 -8.07
N CYS A 164 8.86 -1.42 -7.83
CA CYS A 164 7.82 -0.82 -8.68
C CYS A 164 8.30 -0.57 -10.12
N GLU A 165 9.58 -0.22 -10.29
CA GLU A 165 10.18 -0.07 -11.63
C GLU A 165 10.33 -1.41 -12.35
N GLU A 166 10.67 -2.47 -11.64
CA GLU A 166 10.93 -3.81 -12.19
C GLU A 166 9.65 -4.62 -12.42
N VAL A 167 8.76 -4.67 -11.45
CA VAL A 167 7.60 -5.57 -11.42
C VAL A 167 6.31 -4.85 -11.77
N GLY A 168 6.23 -3.56 -11.48
CA GLY A 168 5.05 -2.72 -11.70
C GLY A 168 4.29 -2.39 -10.42
N CYS A 169 3.62 -1.23 -10.43
CA CYS A 169 2.85 -0.75 -9.27
C CYS A 169 1.50 -1.46 -9.10
N ASP A 170 1.04 -2.23 -10.08
CA ASP A 170 -0.26 -2.93 -10.05
C ASP A 170 -0.29 -4.07 -9.01
N VAL A 171 0.88 -4.56 -8.61
CA VAL A 171 1.03 -5.61 -7.59
C VAL A 171 0.40 -5.18 -6.27
N TRP A 172 0.68 -3.94 -5.81
CA TRP A 172 0.12 -3.43 -4.56
C TRP A 172 -1.42 -3.40 -4.59
N GLY A 173 -2.01 -2.98 -5.73
CA GLY A 173 -3.46 -2.98 -5.92
C GLY A 173 -4.06 -4.39 -5.88
N THR A 174 -3.38 -5.37 -6.44
CA THR A 174 -3.81 -6.78 -6.38
C THR A 174 -3.77 -7.30 -4.95
N LEU A 175 -2.67 -7.08 -4.22
CA LEU A 175 -2.52 -7.49 -2.83
C LEU A 175 -3.55 -6.79 -1.92
N THR A 176 -3.81 -5.50 -2.12
CA THR A 176 -4.82 -4.74 -1.36
C THR A 176 -6.24 -5.32 -1.56
N SER A 177 -6.54 -5.93 -2.70
CA SER A 177 -7.84 -6.60 -2.95
C SER A 177 -8.04 -7.87 -2.13
N MET A 178 -6.96 -8.47 -1.61
CA MET A 178 -7.02 -9.70 -0.83
C MET A 178 -7.23 -9.40 0.67
N GLN A 179 -7.83 -10.36 1.39
CA GLN A 179 -7.88 -10.25 2.85
C GLN A 179 -6.50 -10.51 3.46
N SER A 180 -6.10 -9.65 4.39
CA SER A 180 -4.82 -9.74 5.10
C SER A 180 -5.04 -9.97 6.59
N LEU A 181 -4.18 -10.77 7.22
CA LEU A 181 -4.16 -10.94 8.68
C LEU A 181 -3.81 -9.65 9.44
N CYS A 182 -3.01 -8.79 8.84
CA CYS A 182 -2.65 -7.50 9.43
C CYS A 182 -3.45 -6.31 8.88
N GLY A 183 -4.42 -6.56 7.97
CA GLY A 183 -5.31 -5.54 7.42
C GLY A 183 -4.77 -4.83 6.17
N GLU A 184 -3.50 -5.03 5.79
CA GLU A 184 -2.84 -4.39 4.67
C GLU A 184 -1.82 -5.33 4.00
N PRO A 185 -1.37 -5.05 2.75
CA PRO A 185 -0.20 -5.69 2.17
C PRO A 185 1.07 -5.35 2.94
N VAL A 186 2.09 -6.18 2.78
CA VAL A 186 3.39 -6.03 3.44
C VAL A 186 4.53 -6.09 2.44
N CYS A 187 5.60 -5.35 2.72
CA CYS A 187 6.88 -5.54 2.07
C CYS A 187 7.75 -6.45 2.94
N LEU A 188 8.44 -7.40 2.31
CA LEU A 188 9.28 -8.35 3.05
C LEU A 188 10.67 -8.45 2.43
N TRP A 189 11.67 -8.61 3.29
CA TRP A 189 13.01 -9.07 2.91
C TRP A 189 13.13 -10.53 3.33
N LEU A 190 13.08 -11.42 2.32
CA LEU A 190 13.07 -12.86 2.55
C LEU A 190 14.44 -13.38 2.93
N PRO A 191 14.55 -14.24 3.96
CA PRO A 191 15.77 -14.98 4.25
C PRO A 191 16.09 -15.96 3.12
N PRO A 192 17.35 -16.44 2.99
CA PRO A 192 17.79 -17.28 1.89
C PRO A 192 16.93 -18.52 1.62
N GLU A 193 16.40 -19.16 2.66
CA GLU A 193 15.56 -20.37 2.56
C GLU A 193 14.20 -20.15 1.88
N HIS A 194 13.71 -18.92 1.87
CA HIS A 194 12.44 -18.54 1.21
C HIS A 194 12.64 -17.84 -0.13
N ARG A 195 13.90 -17.62 -0.56
CA ARG A 195 14.20 -17.04 -1.87
C ARG A 195 14.13 -18.11 -2.96
N ALA A 196 13.47 -17.80 -4.07
CA ALA A 196 13.57 -18.65 -5.25
C ALA A 196 14.85 -18.33 -6.02
N PRO A 197 15.46 -19.32 -6.72
CA PRO A 197 16.65 -19.06 -7.54
C PRO A 197 16.43 -17.94 -8.57
N GLY A 198 17.35 -17.00 -8.63
CA GLY A 198 17.29 -15.87 -9.57
C GLY A 198 16.31 -14.76 -9.20
N THR A 199 15.81 -14.75 -7.96
CA THR A 199 14.93 -13.67 -7.46
C THR A 199 15.60 -12.84 -6.39
N SER A 200 15.14 -11.61 -6.22
CA SER A 200 15.57 -10.70 -5.16
C SER A 200 15.05 -11.15 -3.79
N GLU A 201 15.67 -10.61 -2.75
CA GLU A 201 15.16 -10.80 -1.38
C GLU A 201 13.91 -9.98 -1.10
N TYR A 202 13.78 -8.82 -1.73
CA TYR A 202 12.64 -7.93 -1.55
C TYR A 202 11.44 -8.43 -2.34
N VAL A 203 10.31 -8.53 -1.68
CA VAL A 203 9.03 -8.93 -2.26
C VAL A 203 7.89 -8.10 -1.66
N GLN A 204 6.78 -8.00 -2.40
CA GLN A 204 5.52 -7.51 -1.86
C GLN A 204 4.55 -8.69 -1.72
N GLY A 205 3.79 -8.72 -0.62
CA GLY A 205 2.90 -9.82 -0.33
C GLY A 205 1.75 -9.45 0.60
N VAL A 206 0.87 -10.43 0.83
CA VAL A 206 -0.21 -10.36 1.80
C VAL A 206 -0.16 -11.58 2.70
N GLU A 207 -0.25 -11.36 4.01
CA GLU A 207 -0.28 -12.43 5.01
C GLU A 207 -1.69 -13.00 5.11
N ALA A 208 -1.81 -14.30 5.01
CA ALA A 208 -3.07 -15.04 5.08
C ALA A 208 -3.00 -16.16 6.15
N ALA A 209 -4.16 -16.64 6.57
CA ALA A 209 -4.25 -17.74 7.53
C ALA A 209 -3.51 -19.00 7.03
N PRO A 210 -2.98 -19.85 7.92
CA PRO A 210 -2.17 -21.02 7.53
C PRO A 210 -2.98 -22.03 6.70
N ASP A 211 -4.28 -22.07 6.87
CA ASP A 211 -5.24 -22.89 6.14
C ASP A 211 -5.84 -22.20 4.90
N TYR A 212 -5.30 -21.06 4.49
CA TYR A 212 -5.78 -20.35 3.31
C TYR A 212 -5.75 -21.24 2.06
N GLU A 213 -6.91 -21.43 1.44
CA GLU A 213 -7.12 -22.15 0.17
C GLU A 213 -7.79 -21.25 -0.89
N GLY A 214 -7.78 -19.96 -0.65
CA GLY A 214 -8.36 -18.99 -1.58
C GLY A 214 -7.55 -18.85 -2.88
N PRO A 215 -8.07 -18.07 -3.83
CA PRO A 215 -7.42 -17.90 -5.13
C PRO A 215 -6.09 -17.15 -5.00
N VAL A 216 -5.08 -17.65 -5.72
CA VAL A 216 -3.76 -17.01 -5.86
C VAL A 216 -3.69 -16.36 -7.25
N PRO A 217 -3.34 -15.07 -7.36
CA PRO A 217 -3.24 -14.42 -8.65
C PRO A 217 -2.15 -15.05 -9.53
N GLU A 218 -2.33 -14.97 -10.85
CA GLU A 218 -1.33 -15.48 -11.79
C GLU A 218 0.05 -14.83 -11.59
N GLY A 219 1.07 -15.64 -11.52
CA GLY A 219 2.45 -15.22 -11.32
C GLY A 219 2.77 -14.76 -9.89
N PHE A 220 1.93 -15.09 -8.91
CA PHE A 220 2.24 -14.98 -7.50
C PHE A 220 2.60 -16.36 -6.93
N ASP A 221 3.46 -16.34 -5.91
CA ASP A 221 3.85 -17.55 -5.17
C ASP A 221 3.19 -17.55 -3.80
N VAL A 222 3.18 -18.73 -3.17
CA VAL A 222 2.77 -18.89 -1.77
C VAL A 222 3.92 -19.50 -0.99
N ILE A 223 4.32 -18.86 0.10
CA ILE A 223 5.26 -19.41 1.06
C ILE A 223 4.57 -19.63 2.41
N CYS A 224 5.07 -20.57 3.19
CA CYS A 224 4.62 -20.79 4.57
C CYS A 224 5.68 -20.25 5.53
N LEU A 225 5.26 -19.39 6.46
CA LEU A 225 6.10 -18.88 7.51
C LEU A 225 5.65 -19.48 8.85
N PRO A 226 6.58 -19.96 9.70
CA PRO A 226 6.26 -20.44 11.04
C PRO A 226 5.76 -19.31 11.93
N ALA A 227 5.25 -19.67 13.10
CA ALA A 227 5.05 -18.71 14.18
C ALA A 227 6.42 -18.15 14.60
N ALA A 228 6.49 -16.83 14.79
CA ALA A 228 7.73 -16.14 15.12
C ALA A 228 7.49 -14.90 15.97
N GLU A 229 8.52 -14.53 16.74
CA GLU A 229 8.54 -13.30 17.53
C GLU A 229 9.24 -12.19 16.74
N TYR A 230 8.74 -10.98 16.91
CA TYR A 230 9.26 -9.79 16.26
C TYR A 230 9.43 -8.64 17.26
N LEU A 231 10.41 -7.80 17.04
CA LEU A 231 10.43 -6.46 17.58
C LEU A 231 9.88 -5.51 16.52
N MET A 232 8.75 -4.87 16.84
CA MET A 232 8.14 -3.84 16.03
C MET A 232 8.71 -2.48 16.42
N PHE A 233 9.30 -1.79 15.46
CA PHE A 233 9.80 -0.43 15.59
C PHE A 233 8.81 0.51 14.92
N GLN A 234 8.25 1.44 15.70
CA GLN A 234 7.29 2.41 15.22
C GLN A 234 7.78 3.82 15.50
N GLY A 235 7.90 4.62 14.45
CA GLY A 235 8.20 6.04 14.55
C GLY A 235 6.99 6.87 14.98
N GLU A 236 7.21 8.12 15.29
CA GLU A 236 6.15 9.10 15.56
C GLU A 236 5.33 9.38 14.30
N ARG A 237 4.19 10.05 14.49
CA ARG A 237 3.38 10.57 13.38
C ARG A 237 4.20 11.56 12.57
N PHE A 238 4.00 11.57 11.26
CA PHE A 238 4.71 12.46 10.35
C PHE A 238 3.77 13.02 9.29
N ASP A 239 4.14 14.15 8.74
CA ASP A 239 3.44 14.68 7.57
C ASP A 239 3.84 13.86 6.33
N GLU A 240 2.87 13.54 5.47
CA GLU A 240 3.07 12.69 4.30
C GLU A 240 4.24 13.14 3.39
N GLU A 241 4.67 14.39 3.50
CA GLU A 241 5.82 14.95 2.77
C GLU A 241 7.16 14.52 3.35
N ASP A 242 7.19 14.15 4.64
CA ASP A 242 8.40 13.82 5.40
C ASP A 242 8.60 12.29 5.56
N TYR A 243 7.91 11.49 4.72
CA TYR A 243 7.95 10.02 4.84
C TYR A 243 9.36 9.44 4.71
N CYS A 244 10.24 10.02 3.88
CA CYS A 244 11.63 9.57 3.75
C CYS A 244 12.39 9.73 5.06
N GLU A 245 12.23 10.88 5.71
CA GLU A 245 12.85 11.16 7.01
C GLU A 245 12.32 10.24 8.10
N ALA A 246 11.00 9.97 8.11
CA ALA A 246 10.37 9.04 9.05
C ALA A 246 10.91 7.61 8.88
N ILE A 247 11.14 7.16 7.65
CA ILE A 247 11.76 5.86 7.34
C ILE A 247 13.21 5.82 7.85
N GLU A 248 14.02 6.83 7.51
CA GLU A 248 15.43 6.91 7.92
C GLU A 248 15.58 6.87 9.43
N GLN A 249 14.76 7.61 10.18
CA GLN A 249 14.80 7.64 11.64
C GLN A 249 14.54 6.27 12.29
N VAL A 250 13.55 5.54 11.80
CA VAL A 250 13.26 4.19 12.31
C VAL A 250 14.40 3.24 11.95
N ARG A 251 14.96 3.34 10.74
CA ARG A 251 16.11 2.52 10.33
C ARG A 251 17.36 2.79 11.15
N ASP A 252 17.66 4.06 11.39
CA ASP A 252 18.76 4.48 12.28
C ASP A 252 18.59 3.94 13.71
N ALA A 253 17.37 3.93 14.22
CA ALA A 253 17.08 3.37 15.53
C ALA A 253 17.28 1.84 15.53
N ILE A 254 16.86 1.14 14.49
CA ILE A 254 17.05 -0.30 14.31
C ILE A 254 18.53 -0.66 14.27
N GLU A 255 19.34 0.07 13.49
CA GLU A 255 20.79 -0.17 13.37
C GLU A 255 21.53 -0.04 14.71
N LYS A 256 21.10 0.88 15.56
CA LYS A 256 21.68 1.14 16.88
C LYS A 256 21.12 0.22 17.96
N TYR A 257 20.06 -0.54 17.68
CA TYR A 257 19.34 -1.32 18.67
C TYR A 257 20.02 -2.66 18.95
N ASN A 258 20.21 -2.98 20.23
CA ASN A 258 20.72 -4.28 20.65
C ASN A 258 19.58 -5.11 21.27
N PRO A 259 19.07 -6.15 20.60
CA PRO A 259 17.98 -6.96 21.12
C PRO A 259 18.35 -7.73 22.39
N ALA A 260 19.64 -7.92 22.68
CA ALA A 260 20.09 -8.60 23.89
C ALA A 260 19.66 -7.88 25.19
N CYS A 261 19.39 -6.58 25.15
CA CYS A 261 18.84 -5.85 26.29
C CYS A 261 17.45 -6.33 26.74
N LEU A 262 16.72 -6.98 25.83
CA LEU A 262 15.43 -7.64 26.12
C LEU A 262 15.53 -9.18 26.20
N GLY A 263 16.74 -9.74 26.16
CA GLY A 263 16.96 -11.19 26.17
C GLY A 263 16.77 -11.87 24.82
N TYR A 264 16.85 -11.12 23.72
CA TYR A 264 16.69 -11.63 22.35
C TYR A 264 17.99 -11.55 21.56
N ALA A 265 18.02 -12.31 20.46
CA ALA A 265 18.95 -12.17 19.34
C ALA A 265 18.15 -12.03 18.06
N TRP A 266 18.72 -11.40 17.05
CA TRP A 266 18.11 -11.35 15.71
C TRP A 266 17.92 -12.76 15.17
N ASP A 267 16.83 -12.96 14.45
CA ASP A 267 16.49 -14.25 13.83
C ASP A 267 16.58 -14.12 12.30
N ASP A 268 17.58 -14.79 11.71
CA ASP A 268 17.83 -14.76 10.28
C ASP A 268 16.95 -15.76 9.48
N ALA A 269 16.11 -16.57 10.16
CA ALA A 269 15.23 -17.56 9.52
C ALA A 269 13.87 -16.99 9.13
N ASN A 270 13.49 -15.82 9.64
CA ASN A 270 12.23 -15.17 9.34
C ASN A 270 12.44 -13.83 8.61
N PRO A 271 11.47 -13.37 7.77
CA PRO A 271 11.62 -12.15 7.01
C PRO A 271 11.48 -10.90 7.88
N ARG A 272 12.29 -9.88 7.59
CA ARG A 272 11.99 -8.51 7.99
C ARG A 272 10.73 -8.04 7.26
N ILE A 273 9.87 -7.29 7.94
CA ILE A 273 8.57 -6.85 7.42
C ILE A 273 8.48 -5.33 7.54
N GLN A 274 8.02 -4.69 6.47
CA GLN A 274 7.69 -3.28 6.44
C GLN A 274 6.20 -3.12 6.14
N LEU A 275 5.52 -2.29 6.93
CA LEU A 275 4.15 -1.86 6.65
C LEU A 275 4.15 -0.59 5.78
N GLU A 276 3.00 -0.27 5.18
CA GLU A 276 2.86 0.96 4.42
C GLU A 276 3.17 2.18 5.29
N PRO A 277 4.01 3.13 4.84
CA PRO A 277 4.29 4.35 5.59
C PRO A 277 3.05 5.26 5.57
N VAL A 278 2.30 5.26 6.66
CA VAL A 278 1.09 6.08 6.87
C VAL A 278 1.38 7.14 7.91
N GLY A 279 1.36 8.41 7.53
CA GLY A 279 1.76 9.52 8.39
C GLY A 279 1.02 9.59 9.73
N ALA A 280 -0.29 9.33 9.75
CA ALA A 280 -1.10 9.34 10.97
C ALA A 280 -0.73 8.20 11.96
N ARG A 281 -0.15 7.11 11.46
CA ARG A 281 0.26 5.94 12.26
C ARG A 281 1.75 5.97 12.63
N GLY A 282 2.55 6.69 11.87
CA GLY A 282 4.00 6.56 11.87
C GLY A 282 4.49 5.43 10.96
N TYR A 283 5.79 5.41 10.71
CA TYR A 283 6.44 4.34 9.94
C TYR A 283 6.69 3.13 10.83
N ILE A 284 6.46 1.92 10.31
CA ILE A 284 6.57 0.67 11.06
C ILE A 284 7.42 -0.35 10.30
N GLU A 285 8.42 -0.90 11.00
CA GLU A 285 9.15 -2.10 10.61
C GLU A 285 9.15 -3.14 11.72
N LEU A 286 9.09 -4.41 11.34
CA LEU A 286 9.17 -5.55 12.24
C LEU A 286 10.41 -6.38 11.89
N LEU A 287 11.28 -6.56 12.87
CA LEU A 287 12.47 -7.39 12.75
C LEU A 287 12.29 -8.67 13.57
N PRO A 288 12.53 -9.84 12.95
CA PRO A 288 12.34 -11.11 13.64
C PRO A 288 13.42 -11.32 14.71
N VAL A 289 13.00 -11.87 15.83
CA VAL A 289 13.87 -12.15 16.97
C VAL A 289 13.61 -13.57 17.51
N ARG A 290 14.62 -14.13 18.15
CA ARG A 290 14.54 -15.39 18.90
C ARG A 290 15.10 -15.18 20.29
N PRO A 291 14.65 -15.94 21.31
CA PRO A 291 15.28 -15.90 22.62
C PRO A 291 16.79 -16.06 22.51
N ALA A 292 17.55 -15.19 23.16
CA ALA A 292 18.99 -15.38 23.27
C ALA A 292 19.22 -16.68 24.05
N GLY A 293 19.87 -17.69 23.45
CA GLY A 293 20.20 -18.92 24.12
C GLY A 293 20.99 -18.63 25.40
N ARG A 294 20.64 -19.31 26.47
CA ARG A 294 21.41 -19.27 27.73
C ARG A 294 22.76 -19.92 27.54
#